data_e2140fcb8913e74fe0808ef531ac1670
#
_entry.id   e2140fcb8913e74fe0808ef531ac1670
#
_cell.length_a   1.000
_cell.length_b   1.000
_cell.length_c   1.000
_cell.angle_alpha   90.00
_cell.angle_beta   90.00
_cell.angle_gamma   90.00
#
_symmetry.space_group_name_H-M   'P 1'
#
loop_
_entity.id
_entity.type
_entity.pdbx_description
1 polymer ?
#
loop_
_entity_poly.entity_id
_entity_poly.type
_entity_poly.pdbx_seq_one_letter_code
_entity_poly.pdbx_strand_id
1 'polypeptide(L)'
;MVAFVQERSSVLSRYHLIATGTTGQRVREETGLEVERMLSGPMGGDTQIAARVTSEEVLAVIFLIDPLYAQPHEPDIRALLRVCDVHNIPIATNLATAEAVVARLAAHRVAHLIFNPVAGQNDPDRDLATIREQLESQIHLNVCVTEPDSSPGELARAAVETGSDLVIASGGDGTVSAVADALIGTDVPLGVVPRGTANAFASALGIPQNVRGACKTILTGSQRAIDSAKCNGMTTILLVGIGFEAEIVDRADREMKDRWGPLAYILSGIQSFGESQQFDAEIEIEGEVRNLRSGAITIANLAPPTSILAQGFGETIPDDGLLEVTIGATKNRLQSIDALASMVGAAILKTETQRDDIIRLRASRIRVTTDPPRKVVVDGEIIGTTPVEVECIPQGLNVIAPMARGNVLNW
;
A
#
# COMPACT_ATOMS: atom_id res chain seq x y z
N MET A 1 27.22 -21.09 19.49
CA MET A 1 26.22 -21.04 18.39
C MET A 1 24.79 -21.11 18.92
N VAL A 2 24.35 -22.21 19.54
CA VAL A 2 22.92 -22.37 19.92
C VAL A 2 22.46 -21.29 20.91
N ALA A 3 23.18 -20.99 21.98
CA ALA A 3 22.83 -19.91 22.91
C ALA A 3 22.68 -18.55 22.20
N PHE A 4 23.57 -18.23 21.25
CA PHE A 4 23.50 -17.02 20.44
C PHE A 4 22.21 -16.99 19.59
N VAL A 5 21.88 -18.11 18.94
CA VAL A 5 20.65 -18.22 18.12
C VAL A 5 19.40 -18.11 19.00
N GLN A 6 19.39 -18.70 20.19
CA GLN A 6 18.28 -18.64 21.13
C GLN A 6 18.01 -17.20 21.60
N GLU A 7 19.06 -16.45 21.95
CA GLU A 7 18.95 -15.04 22.35
C GLU A 7 18.49 -14.11 21.23
N ARG A 8 18.70 -14.50 19.98
CA ARG A 8 18.35 -13.72 18.77
C ARG A 8 17.22 -14.37 17.95
N SER A 9 16.47 -15.29 18.55
CA SER A 9 15.43 -16.06 17.87
C SER A 9 14.34 -15.17 17.24
N SER A 10 13.96 -14.08 17.90
CA SER A 10 12.96 -13.12 17.37
C SER A 10 13.38 -12.44 16.06
N VAL A 11 14.68 -12.25 15.84
CA VAL A 11 15.20 -11.70 14.58
C VAL A 11 15.37 -12.82 13.56
N LEU A 12 16.00 -13.93 13.98
CA LEU A 12 16.36 -15.02 13.08
C LEU A 12 15.15 -15.80 12.56
N SER A 13 14.06 -15.87 13.32
CA SER A 13 12.78 -16.47 12.86
C SER A 13 12.16 -15.77 11.65
N ARG A 14 12.56 -14.54 11.36
CA ARG A 14 12.10 -13.77 10.21
C ARG A 14 12.76 -14.17 8.90
N TYR A 15 13.77 -15.04 8.95
CA TYR A 15 14.59 -15.45 7.81
C TYR A 15 14.55 -16.97 7.64
N HIS A 16 14.73 -17.41 6.39
CA HIS A 16 14.96 -18.81 6.09
C HIS A 16 16.37 -19.20 6.57
N LEU A 17 16.45 -20.09 7.54
CA LEU A 17 17.71 -20.53 8.13
C LEU A 17 18.22 -21.80 7.45
N ILE A 18 19.46 -21.79 7.02
CA ILE A 18 20.16 -22.97 6.53
C ILE A 18 21.37 -23.25 7.42
N ALA A 19 21.67 -24.50 7.70
CA ALA A 19 22.84 -24.86 8.49
C ALA A 19 23.34 -26.27 8.15
N THR A 20 24.65 -26.53 8.44
CA THR A 20 25.23 -27.87 8.36
C THR A 20 24.51 -28.84 9.32
N GLY A 21 24.50 -30.13 8.98
CA GLY A 21 23.65 -31.15 9.59
C GLY A 21 23.63 -31.16 11.11
N THR A 22 24.77 -31.14 11.76
CA THR A 22 24.88 -31.19 13.25
C THR A 22 24.43 -29.86 13.86
N THR A 23 24.85 -28.73 13.28
CA THR A 23 24.48 -27.40 13.78
C THR A 23 22.98 -27.15 13.62
N GLY A 24 22.43 -27.46 12.44
CA GLY A 24 21.00 -27.30 12.16
C GLY A 24 20.11 -28.16 13.06
N GLN A 25 20.53 -29.40 13.34
CA GLN A 25 19.83 -30.28 14.28
C GLN A 25 19.78 -29.66 15.69
N ARG A 26 20.91 -29.24 16.23
CA ARG A 26 20.98 -28.65 17.56
C ARG A 26 20.20 -27.34 17.67
N VAL A 27 20.29 -26.48 16.67
CA VAL A 27 19.51 -25.23 16.65
C VAL A 27 18.02 -25.55 16.68
N ARG A 28 17.53 -26.47 15.83
CA ARG A 28 16.12 -26.86 15.79
C ARG A 28 15.64 -27.45 17.12
N GLU A 29 16.41 -28.37 17.71
CA GLU A 29 16.04 -29.05 18.96
C GLU A 29 16.04 -28.13 20.18
N GLU A 30 17.00 -27.20 20.26
CA GLU A 30 17.17 -26.34 21.43
C GLU A 30 16.42 -24.99 21.34
N THR A 31 16.11 -24.49 20.12
CA THR A 31 15.45 -23.17 19.93
C THR A 31 14.04 -23.25 19.34
N GLY A 32 13.66 -24.39 18.76
CA GLY A 32 12.39 -24.54 18.06
C GLY A 32 12.31 -23.87 16.69
N LEU A 33 13.38 -23.20 16.23
CA LEU A 33 13.42 -22.56 14.91
C LEU A 33 13.47 -23.60 13.79
N GLU A 34 12.76 -23.33 12.71
CA GLU A 34 12.88 -24.13 11.49
C GLU A 34 14.21 -23.83 10.81
N VAL A 35 14.95 -24.92 10.49
CA VAL A 35 16.27 -24.83 9.83
C VAL A 35 16.34 -25.86 8.72
N GLU A 36 16.61 -25.44 7.50
CA GLU A 36 16.97 -26.31 6.38
C GLU A 36 18.34 -26.93 6.66
N ARG A 37 18.40 -28.24 6.72
CA ARG A 37 19.63 -28.96 7.07
C ARG A 37 20.39 -29.41 5.84
N MET A 38 21.60 -28.92 5.70
CA MET A 38 22.59 -29.39 4.74
C MET A 38 23.27 -30.68 5.24
N LEU A 39 24.14 -31.25 4.47
CA LEU A 39 25.04 -32.32 4.96
C LEU A 39 25.88 -31.85 6.14
N SER A 40 26.47 -32.76 6.91
CA SER A 40 27.47 -32.38 7.91
C SER A 40 28.72 -31.78 7.23
N GLY A 41 29.45 -30.88 7.91
CA GLY A 41 30.65 -30.25 7.37
C GLY A 41 31.60 -31.25 6.70
N PRO A 42 32.04 -32.35 7.42
CA PRO A 42 32.88 -33.38 6.84
C PRO A 42 32.34 -34.10 5.58
N MET A 43 31.05 -34.02 5.35
CA MET A 43 30.38 -34.64 4.20
C MET A 43 30.06 -33.63 3.09
N GLY A 44 30.59 -32.40 3.15
CA GLY A 44 30.39 -31.38 2.12
C GLY A 44 29.28 -30.37 2.41
N GLY A 45 28.77 -30.28 3.64
CA GLY A 45 27.76 -29.29 4.02
C GLY A 45 28.24 -27.86 3.81
N ASP A 46 29.50 -27.59 4.09
CA ASP A 46 30.10 -26.25 3.89
C ASP A 46 30.13 -25.87 2.39
N THR A 47 30.38 -26.86 1.52
CA THR A 47 30.32 -26.69 0.06
C THR A 47 28.91 -26.42 -0.42
N GLN A 48 27.89 -27.07 0.18
CA GLN A 48 26.49 -26.78 -0.17
C GLN A 48 26.10 -25.35 0.23
N ILE A 49 26.54 -24.88 1.40
CA ILE A 49 26.33 -23.50 1.82
C ILE A 49 27.05 -22.53 0.88
N ALA A 50 28.30 -22.83 0.51
CA ALA A 50 29.06 -22.03 -0.47
C ALA A 50 28.35 -21.95 -1.82
N ALA A 51 27.72 -23.03 -2.28
CA ALA A 51 26.91 -23.02 -3.49
C ALA A 51 25.70 -22.08 -3.38
N ARG A 52 25.01 -22.04 -2.26
CA ARG A 52 23.91 -21.08 -2.00
C ARG A 52 24.40 -19.65 -1.98
N VAL A 53 25.61 -19.39 -1.46
CA VAL A 53 26.24 -18.07 -1.50
C VAL A 53 26.52 -17.64 -2.94
N THR A 54 27.06 -18.53 -3.79
CA THR A 54 27.34 -18.23 -5.20
C THR A 54 26.08 -18.03 -6.04
N SER A 55 24.95 -18.59 -5.62
CA SER A 55 23.63 -18.37 -6.24
C SER A 55 22.90 -17.13 -5.72
N GLU A 56 23.55 -16.31 -4.88
CA GLU A 56 22.98 -15.09 -4.26
C GLU A 56 21.73 -15.36 -3.39
N GLU A 57 21.60 -16.60 -2.86
CA GLU A 57 20.46 -17.01 -2.04
C GLU A 57 20.70 -16.74 -0.53
N VAL A 58 21.87 -16.21 -0.13
CA VAL A 58 22.31 -16.03 1.26
C VAL A 58 22.54 -14.57 1.55
N LEU A 59 21.88 -14.02 2.57
CA LEU A 59 22.06 -12.63 3.01
C LEU A 59 23.26 -12.43 3.93
N ALA A 60 23.59 -13.44 4.74
CA ALA A 60 24.71 -13.41 5.67
C ALA A 60 25.08 -14.82 6.13
N VAL A 61 26.34 -15.00 6.49
CA VAL A 61 26.86 -16.25 7.06
C VAL A 61 27.34 -16.01 8.50
N ILE A 62 26.91 -16.86 9.45
CA ILE A 62 27.40 -16.84 10.82
C ILE A 62 28.16 -18.15 11.06
N PHE A 63 29.48 -18.07 11.02
CA PHE A 63 30.38 -19.20 11.15
C PHE A 63 31.37 -18.96 12.30
N LEU A 64 30.96 -19.28 13.54
CA LEU A 64 31.78 -19.03 14.71
C LEU A 64 32.99 -19.99 14.77
N ILE A 65 34.19 -19.44 14.69
CA ILE A 65 35.45 -20.17 14.72
C ILE A 65 36.04 -20.10 16.15
N ASP A 66 36.44 -21.25 16.68
CA ASP A 66 37.29 -21.29 17.88
C ASP A 66 38.77 -21.20 17.45
N PRO A 67 39.44 -20.06 17.68
CA PRO A 67 40.82 -19.87 17.22
C PRO A 67 41.85 -20.69 18.00
N LEU A 68 41.45 -21.26 19.14
CA LEU A 68 42.34 -22.07 20.01
C LEU A 68 42.26 -23.56 19.68
N TYR A 69 41.33 -23.96 18.81
CA TYR A 69 41.14 -25.36 18.47
C TYR A 69 41.39 -25.60 16.97
N ALA A 70 42.28 -26.57 16.67
CA ALA A 70 42.57 -26.97 15.29
C ALA A 70 41.31 -27.54 14.66
N GLN A 71 40.84 -26.91 13.59
CA GLN A 71 39.66 -27.35 12.87
C GLN A 71 40.03 -28.47 11.86
N PRO A 72 39.41 -29.65 11.95
CA PRO A 72 39.74 -30.77 11.03
C PRO A 72 39.50 -30.49 9.56
N HIS A 73 38.72 -29.42 9.21
CA HIS A 73 38.29 -29.05 7.85
C HIS A 73 38.71 -27.62 7.48
N GLU A 74 39.86 -27.17 7.92
CA GLU A 74 40.37 -25.82 7.65
C GLU A 74 40.33 -25.40 6.15
N PRO A 75 40.60 -26.29 5.16
CA PRO A 75 40.49 -25.94 3.74
C PRO A 75 39.05 -25.55 3.33
N ASP A 76 38.02 -26.26 3.81
CA ASP A 76 36.62 -26.00 3.44
C ASP A 76 36.13 -24.69 4.08
N ILE A 77 36.60 -24.42 5.32
CA ILE A 77 36.32 -23.13 5.99
C ILE A 77 36.92 -21.97 5.20
N ARG A 78 38.19 -22.10 4.77
CA ARG A 78 38.82 -21.06 3.92
C ARG A 78 38.12 -20.88 2.58
N ALA A 79 37.62 -21.94 2.00
CA ALA A 79 36.87 -21.89 0.76
C ALA A 79 35.55 -21.09 0.95
N LEU A 80 34.79 -21.36 2.04
CA LEU A 80 33.58 -20.63 2.38
C LEU A 80 33.86 -19.14 2.62
N LEU A 81 34.88 -18.82 3.42
CA LEU A 81 35.29 -17.43 3.66
C LEU A 81 35.60 -16.71 2.34
N ARG A 82 36.40 -17.32 1.46
CA ARG A 82 36.74 -16.75 0.14
C ARG A 82 35.50 -16.53 -0.72
N VAL A 83 34.56 -17.47 -0.71
CA VAL A 83 33.33 -17.34 -1.50
C VAL A 83 32.50 -16.17 -0.99
N CYS A 84 32.36 -16.03 0.33
CA CYS A 84 31.67 -14.87 0.93
C CYS A 84 32.34 -13.55 0.55
N ASP A 85 33.68 -13.47 0.61
CA ASP A 85 34.43 -12.27 0.22
C ASP A 85 34.23 -11.93 -1.26
N VAL A 86 34.29 -12.93 -2.16
CA VAL A 86 34.11 -12.72 -3.62
C VAL A 86 32.71 -12.23 -3.93
N HIS A 87 31.69 -12.75 -3.26
CA HIS A 87 30.29 -12.40 -3.48
C HIS A 87 29.80 -11.24 -2.58
N ASN A 88 30.71 -10.62 -1.80
CA ASN A 88 30.40 -9.51 -0.88
C ASN A 88 29.28 -9.86 0.13
N ILE A 89 29.24 -11.11 0.59
CA ILE A 89 28.29 -11.58 1.61
C ILE A 89 28.90 -11.40 3.00
N PRO A 90 28.22 -10.69 3.92
CA PRO A 90 28.69 -10.54 5.29
C PRO A 90 28.91 -11.90 5.96
N ILE A 91 30.11 -12.10 6.51
CA ILE A 91 30.42 -13.30 7.26
C ILE A 91 30.92 -12.95 8.67
N ALA A 92 30.33 -13.58 9.69
CA ALA A 92 30.71 -13.44 11.09
C ALA A 92 31.47 -14.67 11.56
N THR A 93 32.72 -14.50 11.96
CA THR A 93 33.58 -15.58 12.46
C THR A 93 33.72 -15.63 14.00
N ASN A 94 33.21 -14.60 14.69
CA ASN A 94 33.18 -14.49 16.14
C ASN A 94 31.87 -13.84 16.61
N LEU A 95 31.62 -13.87 17.94
CA LEU A 95 30.35 -13.33 18.48
C LEU A 95 30.19 -11.84 18.25
N ALA A 96 31.24 -11.04 18.34
CA ALA A 96 31.11 -9.59 18.14
C ALA A 96 30.67 -9.23 16.69
N THR A 97 31.24 -9.90 15.69
CA THR A 97 30.81 -9.73 14.30
C THR A 97 29.43 -10.35 14.07
N ALA A 98 29.09 -11.47 14.73
CA ALA A 98 27.76 -12.05 14.64
C ALA A 98 26.68 -11.11 15.20
N GLU A 99 26.95 -10.43 16.30
CA GLU A 99 26.05 -9.39 16.85
C GLU A 99 25.85 -8.23 15.87
N ALA A 100 26.93 -7.74 15.24
CA ALA A 100 26.82 -6.67 14.24
C ALA A 100 26.00 -7.10 13.01
N VAL A 101 26.19 -8.34 12.55
CA VAL A 101 25.39 -8.91 11.44
C VAL A 101 23.93 -9.03 11.84
N VAL A 102 23.62 -9.58 13.01
CA VAL A 102 22.22 -9.72 13.47
C VAL A 102 21.58 -8.36 13.74
N ALA A 103 22.32 -7.39 14.28
CA ALA A 103 21.81 -6.01 14.42
C ALA A 103 21.46 -5.40 13.06
N ARG A 104 22.26 -5.66 12.03
CA ARG A 104 21.94 -5.25 10.65
C ARG A 104 20.72 -5.98 10.10
N LEU A 105 20.59 -7.29 10.33
CA LEU A 105 19.41 -8.07 9.95
C LEU A 105 18.15 -7.58 10.68
N ALA A 106 18.25 -7.28 11.97
CA ALA A 106 17.14 -6.71 12.76
C ALA A 106 16.66 -5.36 12.21
N ALA A 107 17.57 -4.55 11.67
CA ALA A 107 17.25 -3.27 11.05
C ALA A 107 16.68 -3.41 9.62
N HIS A 108 16.84 -4.55 8.95
CA HIS A 108 16.22 -4.82 7.67
C HIS A 108 14.73 -5.10 7.86
N ARG A 109 13.91 -4.29 7.23
CA ARG A 109 12.48 -4.58 7.12
C ARG A 109 12.25 -5.76 6.19
N VAL A 110 11.42 -6.70 6.60
CA VAL A 110 10.88 -7.73 5.70
C VAL A 110 9.64 -7.16 5.05
N ALA A 111 9.64 -7.04 3.73
CA ALA A 111 8.49 -6.55 2.98
C ALA A 111 7.97 -7.62 2.02
N HIS A 112 6.65 -7.67 1.89
CA HIS A 112 5.99 -8.44 0.83
C HIS A 112 5.49 -7.48 -0.25
N LEU A 113 5.97 -7.69 -1.48
CA LEU A 113 5.54 -6.97 -2.67
C LEU A 113 4.42 -7.74 -3.36
N ILE A 114 3.20 -7.23 -3.26
CA ILE A 114 2.06 -7.75 -4.02
C ILE A 114 2.12 -7.09 -5.40
N PHE A 115 2.62 -7.84 -6.37
CA PHE A 115 2.89 -7.33 -7.71
C PHE A 115 1.84 -7.80 -8.70
N ASN A 116 1.11 -6.85 -9.29
CA ASN A 116 0.12 -7.13 -10.34
C ASN A 116 0.74 -6.93 -11.73
N PRO A 117 1.10 -8.01 -12.47
CA PRO A 117 1.80 -7.89 -13.74
C PRO A 117 0.94 -7.29 -14.87
N VAL A 118 -0.39 -7.37 -14.77
CA VAL A 118 -1.32 -6.86 -15.80
C VAL A 118 -1.70 -5.40 -15.58
N ALA A 119 -1.20 -4.77 -14.50
CA ALA A 119 -1.48 -3.35 -14.24
C ALA A 119 -0.57 -2.45 -15.07
N GLY A 120 -1.17 -1.41 -15.67
CA GLY A 120 -0.45 -0.38 -16.41
C GLY A 120 -0.13 -0.77 -17.86
N GLN A 121 0.65 0.10 -18.52
CA GLN A 121 1.03 -0.04 -19.94
C GLN A 121 2.53 -0.33 -20.12
N ASN A 122 3.30 -0.30 -19.03
CA ASN A 122 4.73 -0.56 -19.04
C ASN A 122 5.02 -2.06 -19.06
N ASP A 123 6.24 -2.41 -19.44
CA ASP A 123 6.77 -3.77 -19.33
C ASP A 123 6.85 -4.17 -17.83
N PRO A 124 6.09 -5.18 -17.40
CA PRO A 124 6.06 -5.59 -15.99
C PRO A 124 7.40 -6.14 -15.48
N ASP A 125 8.17 -6.81 -16.33
CA ASP A 125 9.47 -7.38 -15.93
C ASP A 125 10.49 -6.26 -15.68
N ARG A 126 10.46 -5.21 -16.49
CA ARG A 126 11.30 -4.02 -16.30
C ARG A 126 10.92 -3.27 -15.03
N ASP A 127 9.62 -3.12 -14.75
CA ASP A 127 9.15 -2.46 -13.53
C ASP A 127 9.56 -3.26 -12.30
N LEU A 128 9.39 -4.58 -12.32
CA LEU A 128 9.77 -5.47 -11.22
C LEU A 128 11.29 -5.44 -10.98
N ALA A 129 12.09 -5.50 -12.05
CA ALA A 129 13.55 -5.38 -11.95
C ALA A 129 13.96 -4.03 -11.32
N THR A 130 13.27 -2.93 -11.70
CA THR A 130 13.51 -1.60 -11.11
C THR A 130 13.16 -1.57 -9.63
N ILE A 131 12.02 -2.17 -9.23
CA ILE A 131 11.60 -2.24 -7.83
C ILE A 131 12.64 -3.01 -7.01
N ARG A 132 13.09 -4.17 -7.48
CA ARG A 132 14.14 -4.97 -6.82
C ARG A 132 15.44 -4.16 -6.68
N GLU A 133 15.94 -3.56 -7.76
CA GLU A 133 17.15 -2.73 -7.75
C GLU A 133 17.08 -1.62 -6.68
N GLN A 134 15.92 -0.98 -6.52
CA GLN A 134 15.75 0.13 -5.59
C GLN A 134 15.59 -0.32 -4.13
N LEU A 135 14.91 -1.45 -3.88
CA LEU A 135 14.49 -1.82 -2.53
C LEU A 135 15.38 -2.87 -1.87
N GLU A 136 15.90 -3.87 -2.61
CA GLU A 136 16.59 -5.04 -2.03
C GLU A 136 17.91 -4.69 -1.32
N SER A 137 18.48 -3.52 -1.58
CA SER A 137 19.66 -3.03 -0.85
C SER A 137 19.37 -2.67 0.63
N GLN A 138 18.10 -2.41 0.97
CA GLN A 138 17.69 -1.95 2.30
C GLN A 138 16.51 -2.74 2.91
N ILE A 139 15.81 -3.51 2.11
CA ILE A 139 14.60 -4.26 2.49
C ILE A 139 14.78 -5.70 2.00
N HIS A 140 14.45 -6.67 2.84
CA HIS A 140 14.28 -8.06 2.39
C HIS A 140 12.92 -8.18 1.68
N LEU A 141 12.95 -8.34 0.35
CA LEU A 141 11.77 -8.24 -0.49
C LEU A 141 11.26 -9.62 -0.92
N ASN A 142 10.12 -10.05 -0.39
CA ASN A 142 9.39 -11.22 -0.85
C ASN A 142 8.40 -10.80 -1.93
N VAL A 143 8.55 -11.32 -3.14
CA VAL A 143 7.69 -10.95 -4.28
C VAL A 143 6.56 -11.96 -4.41
N CYS A 144 5.32 -11.48 -4.30
CA CYS A 144 4.08 -12.22 -4.50
C CYS A 144 3.42 -11.68 -5.79
N VAL A 145 3.52 -12.43 -6.88
CA VAL A 145 2.90 -12.06 -8.15
C VAL A 145 1.43 -12.47 -8.12
N THR A 146 0.54 -11.54 -8.49
CA THR A 146 -0.89 -11.87 -8.60
C THR A 146 -1.16 -12.65 -9.88
N GLU A 147 -2.00 -13.66 -9.76
CA GLU A 147 -2.53 -14.45 -10.86
C GLU A 147 -4.04 -14.17 -11.04
N PRO A 148 -4.66 -14.55 -12.16
CA PRO A 148 -6.09 -14.31 -12.38
C PRO A 148 -7.00 -14.81 -11.26
N ASP A 149 -6.62 -15.93 -10.62
CA ASP A 149 -7.38 -16.58 -9.55
C ASP A 149 -6.89 -16.19 -8.14
N SER A 150 -5.85 -15.34 -8.01
CA SER A 150 -5.31 -14.90 -6.71
C SER A 150 -5.79 -13.51 -6.34
N SER A 151 -6.39 -13.37 -5.16
CA SER A 151 -6.78 -12.07 -4.61
C SER A 151 -5.56 -11.33 -4.03
N PRO A 152 -5.27 -10.07 -4.47
CA PRO A 152 -4.23 -9.26 -3.85
C PRO A 152 -4.41 -9.12 -2.34
N GLY A 153 -5.66 -9.05 -1.86
CA GLY A 153 -5.99 -8.99 -0.44
C GLY A 153 -5.64 -10.27 0.32
N GLU A 154 -5.83 -11.45 -0.27
CA GLU A 154 -5.43 -12.73 0.35
C GLU A 154 -3.91 -12.84 0.48
N LEU A 155 -3.18 -12.45 -0.56
CA LEU A 155 -1.72 -12.39 -0.51
C LEU A 155 -1.22 -11.41 0.57
N ALA A 156 -1.89 -10.28 0.72
CA ALA A 156 -1.56 -9.30 1.77
C ALA A 156 -1.85 -9.84 3.17
N ARG A 157 -2.98 -10.53 3.40
CA ARG A 157 -3.28 -11.18 4.69
C ARG A 157 -2.24 -12.23 5.04
N ALA A 158 -1.88 -13.09 4.09
CA ALA A 158 -0.82 -14.08 4.29
C ALA A 158 0.53 -13.41 4.63
N ALA A 159 0.86 -12.28 4.00
CA ALA A 159 2.05 -11.50 4.32
C ALA A 159 2.02 -10.97 5.78
N VAL A 160 0.88 -10.49 6.26
CA VAL A 160 0.71 -10.04 7.65
C VAL A 160 0.87 -11.23 8.61
N GLU A 161 0.26 -12.36 8.33
CA GLU A 161 0.34 -13.58 9.16
C GLU A 161 1.77 -14.11 9.27
N THR A 162 2.58 -13.95 8.23
CA THR A 162 4.01 -14.34 8.24
C THR A 162 4.93 -13.32 8.91
N GLY A 163 4.38 -12.23 9.48
CA GLY A 163 5.15 -11.24 10.24
C GLY A 163 5.87 -10.22 9.35
N SER A 164 5.28 -9.82 8.25
CA SER A 164 5.79 -8.74 7.40
C SER A 164 5.86 -7.41 8.15
N ASP A 165 6.97 -6.68 7.99
CA ASP A 165 7.11 -5.30 8.54
C ASP A 165 6.51 -4.24 7.61
N LEU A 166 6.19 -4.61 6.36
CA LEU A 166 5.68 -3.72 5.33
C LEU A 166 5.04 -4.56 4.20
N VAL A 167 3.86 -4.18 3.77
CA VAL A 167 3.26 -4.73 2.54
C VAL A 167 3.25 -3.65 1.46
N ILE A 168 3.76 -3.99 0.29
CA ILE A 168 3.87 -3.06 -0.85
C ILE A 168 2.86 -3.50 -1.93
N ALA A 169 1.91 -2.63 -2.26
CA ALA A 169 1.01 -2.83 -3.38
C ALA A 169 1.62 -2.22 -4.65
N SER A 170 1.90 -3.05 -5.66
CA SER A 170 2.38 -2.60 -6.98
C SER A 170 1.34 -2.92 -8.03
N GLY A 171 0.53 -1.93 -8.38
CA GLY A 171 -0.59 -2.08 -9.29
C GLY A 171 -1.39 -0.80 -9.49
N GLY A 172 -2.62 -0.94 -9.98
CA GLY A 172 -3.61 0.14 -10.05
C GLY A 172 -4.44 0.25 -8.78
N ASP A 173 -5.43 1.16 -8.78
CA ASP A 173 -6.25 1.46 -7.61
C ASP A 173 -6.96 0.23 -7.04
N GLY A 174 -7.47 -0.69 -7.87
CA GLY A 174 -8.08 -1.94 -7.40
C GLY A 174 -7.10 -2.85 -6.63
N THR A 175 -5.83 -2.94 -7.09
CA THR A 175 -4.79 -3.70 -6.34
C THR A 175 -4.50 -3.02 -5.01
N VAL A 176 -4.36 -1.69 -5.01
CA VAL A 176 -4.09 -0.89 -3.80
C VAL A 176 -5.23 -1.02 -2.79
N SER A 177 -6.49 -0.90 -3.26
CA SER A 177 -7.68 -1.01 -2.40
C SER A 177 -7.81 -2.40 -1.77
N ALA A 178 -7.58 -3.48 -2.55
CA ALA A 178 -7.63 -4.84 -2.04
C ALA A 178 -6.53 -5.15 -1.00
N VAL A 179 -5.31 -4.63 -1.20
CA VAL A 179 -4.23 -4.75 -0.22
C VAL A 179 -4.52 -3.90 1.02
N ALA A 180 -5.02 -2.68 0.84
CA ALA A 180 -5.39 -1.79 1.95
C ALA A 180 -6.47 -2.42 2.84
N ASP A 181 -7.51 -3.05 2.25
CA ASP A 181 -8.55 -3.77 3.00
C ASP A 181 -7.96 -4.84 3.94
N ALA A 182 -6.95 -5.56 3.48
CA ALA A 182 -6.28 -6.58 4.29
C ALA A 182 -5.43 -6.00 5.43
N LEU A 183 -5.02 -4.73 5.33
CA LEU A 183 -4.15 -4.07 6.31
C LEU A 183 -4.90 -3.20 7.31
N ILE A 184 -6.18 -2.90 7.07
CA ILE A 184 -6.99 -2.10 8.01
C ILE A 184 -7.05 -2.77 9.37
N GLY A 185 -6.73 -1.99 10.41
CA GLY A 185 -6.70 -2.47 11.79
C GLY A 185 -5.45 -3.28 12.15
N THR A 186 -4.43 -3.31 11.27
CA THR A 186 -3.11 -3.89 11.57
C THR A 186 -2.07 -2.78 11.76
N ASP A 187 -0.95 -3.13 12.40
CA ASP A 187 0.20 -2.22 12.54
C ASP A 187 1.11 -2.22 11.29
N VAL A 188 0.86 -3.11 10.33
CA VAL A 188 1.69 -3.26 9.13
C VAL A 188 1.39 -2.14 8.13
N PRO A 189 2.36 -1.29 7.78
CA PRO A 189 2.12 -0.19 6.86
C PRO A 189 1.99 -0.67 5.40
N LEU A 190 1.22 0.10 4.63
CA LEU A 190 1.09 -0.02 3.19
C LEU A 190 2.12 0.86 2.49
N GLY A 191 2.98 0.29 1.67
CA GLY A 191 3.74 0.99 0.64
C GLY A 191 3.02 0.91 -0.71
N VAL A 192 3.12 1.94 -1.54
CA VAL A 192 2.45 1.95 -2.86
C VAL A 192 3.44 2.23 -3.97
N VAL A 193 3.46 1.37 -4.98
CA VAL A 193 4.12 1.58 -6.26
C VAL A 193 3.04 1.66 -7.35
N PRO A 194 2.63 2.88 -7.74
CA PRO A 194 1.52 3.08 -8.65
C PRO A 194 1.89 2.63 -10.07
N ARG A 195 1.08 1.75 -10.66
CA ARG A 195 1.27 1.23 -12.02
C ARG A 195 -0.03 1.27 -12.85
N GLY A 196 -1.14 1.72 -12.27
CA GLY A 196 -2.41 1.89 -12.97
C GLY A 196 -2.48 3.16 -13.80
N THR A 197 -3.66 3.42 -14.37
CA THR A 197 -3.94 4.60 -15.19
C THR A 197 -4.25 5.83 -14.33
N ALA A 198 -5.10 5.72 -13.33
CA ALA A 198 -5.51 6.84 -12.47
C ALA A 198 -4.63 7.00 -11.24
N ASN A 199 -4.29 5.89 -10.56
CA ASN A 199 -3.51 5.86 -9.34
C ASN A 199 -3.97 6.92 -8.32
N ALA A 200 -5.28 6.97 -8.12
CA ALA A 200 -5.97 7.99 -7.36
C ALA A 200 -5.48 8.09 -5.91
N PHE A 201 -5.28 6.92 -5.26
CA PHE A 201 -4.78 6.85 -3.90
C PHE A 201 -3.34 7.39 -3.78
N ALA A 202 -2.46 6.98 -4.68
CA ALA A 202 -1.08 7.48 -4.69
C ALA A 202 -1.04 9.00 -4.93
N SER A 203 -1.89 9.49 -5.84
CA SER A 203 -2.01 10.93 -6.14
C SER A 203 -2.51 11.73 -4.93
N ALA A 204 -3.53 11.23 -4.22
CA ALA A 204 -4.08 11.89 -3.04
C ALA A 204 -3.06 12.02 -1.90
N LEU A 205 -2.17 11.03 -1.74
CA LEU A 205 -1.10 11.05 -0.74
C LEU A 205 0.20 11.71 -1.22
N GLY A 206 0.24 12.24 -2.45
CA GLY A 206 1.44 12.85 -3.03
C GLY A 206 2.57 11.87 -3.33
N ILE A 207 2.26 10.58 -3.46
CA ILE A 207 3.24 9.56 -3.84
C ILE A 207 3.58 9.74 -5.33
N PRO A 208 4.89 9.76 -5.69
CA PRO A 208 5.31 9.90 -7.08
C PRO A 208 4.73 8.81 -7.99
N GLN A 209 4.26 9.21 -9.18
CA GLN A 209 3.61 8.30 -10.14
C GLN A 209 4.57 7.41 -10.92
N ASN A 210 5.88 7.55 -10.73
CA ASN A 210 6.89 6.69 -11.34
C ASN A 210 7.48 5.71 -10.32
N VAL A 211 7.85 4.52 -10.80
CA VAL A 211 8.34 3.41 -9.97
C VAL A 211 9.52 3.82 -9.07
N ARG A 212 10.53 4.50 -9.61
CA ARG A 212 11.73 4.92 -8.84
C ARG A 212 11.36 5.91 -7.72
N GLY A 213 10.51 6.89 -8.01
CA GLY A 213 10.05 7.87 -7.02
C GLY A 213 9.21 7.24 -5.92
N ALA A 214 8.35 6.30 -6.27
CA ALA A 214 7.54 5.53 -5.32
C ALA A 214 8.43 4.65 -4.40
N CYS A 215 9.38 3.92 -4.97
CA CYS A 215 10.36 3.15 -4.18
C CYS A 215 11.18 4.06 -3.24
N LYS A 216 11.59 5.24 -3.71
CA LYS A 216 12.25 6.23 -2.84
C LYS A 216 11.35 6.65 -1.69
N THR A 217 10.04 6.87 -1.93
CA THR A 217 9.09 7.18 -0.86
C THR A 217 8.99 6.04 0.14
N ILE A 218 8.95 4.79 -0.29
CA ILE A 218 8.95 3.61 0.59
C ILE A 218 10.18 3.58 1.50
N LEU A 219 11.36 3.95 0.99
CA LEU A 219 12.61 3.94 1.75
C LEU A 219 12.78 5.15 2.68
N THR A 220 12.33 6.33 2.26
CA THR A 220 12.66 7.61 2.93
C THR A 220 11.45 8.38 3.42
N GLY A 221 10.24 7.93 3.13
CA GLY A 221 8.99 8.52 3.61
C GLY A 221 8.75 8.26 5.09
N SER A 222 7.68 8.82 5.60
CA SER A 222 7.20 8.58 6.96
C SER A 222 5.97 7.69 6.97
N GLN A 223 5.90 6.84 7.99
CA GLN A 223 4.67 6.11 8.30
C GLN A 223 3.65 7.10 8.89
N ARG A 224 2.43 7.07 8.38
CA ARG A 224 1.30 7.86 8.85
C ARG A 224 0.09 6.95 8.99
N ALA A 225 -0.62 7.06 10.10
CA ALA A 225 -1.95 6.50 10.22
C ALA A 225 -2.92 7.45 9.52
N ILE A 226 -3.74 6.91 8.62
CA ILE A 226 -4.81 7.64 7.96
C ILE A 226 -6.13 6.96 8.24
N ASP A 227 -7.20 7.72 8.12
CA ASP A 227 -8.54 7.19 8.22
C ASP A 227 -8.85 6.29 7.01
N SER A 228 -9.79 5.41 7.17
CA SER A 228 -10.43 4.64 6.13
C SER A 228 -11.94 4.65 6.39
N ALA A 229 -12.74 4.04 5.54
CA ALA A 229 -14.16 3.94 5.82
C ALA A 229 -14.74 2.61 5.34
N LYS A 230 -15.97 2.32 5.79
CA LYS A 230 -16.79 1.23 5.28
C LYS A 230 -18.08 1.76 4.69
N CYS A 231 -18.39 1.36 3.46
CA CYS A 231 -19.67 1.59 2.79
C CYS A 231 -20.44 0.27 2.73
N ASN A 232 -21.53 0.14 3.50
CA ASN A 232 -22.29 -1.12 3.63
C ASN A 232 -21.40 -2.35 3.92
N GLY A 233 -20.34 -2.17 4.73
CA GLY A 233 -19.38 -3.22 5.09
C GLY A 233 -18.20 -3.40 4.10
N MET A 234 -18.26 -2.81 2.92
CA MET A 234 -17.15 -2.77 1.95
C MET A 234 -16.17 -1.66 2.32
N THR A 235 -14.89 -1.96 2.30
CA THR A 235 -13.84 -0.98 2.57
C THR A 235 -13.75 0.07 1.47
N THR A 236 -13.55 1.32 1.88
CA THR A 236 -13.18 2.44 0.99
C THR A 236 -12.01 3.21 1.60
N ILE A 237 -11.03 3.52 0.79
CA ILE A 237 -9.85 4.32 1.15
C ILE A 237 -9.84 5.69 0.50
N LEU A 238 -10.68 5.89 -0.53
CA LEU A 238 -10.80 7.15 -1.25
C LEU A 238 -12.16 7.79 -1.00
N LEU A 239 -13.21 7.34 -1.71
CA LEU A 239 -14.51 7.99 -1.68
C LEU A 239 -15.66 7.07 -2.06
N VAL A 240 -16.85 7.49 -1.62
CA VAL A 240 -18.15 6.99 -2.08
C VAL A 240 -18.86 8.10 -2.86
N GLY A 241 -19.26 7.81 -4.10
CA GLY A 241 -19.99 8.71 -4.96
C GLY A 241 -21.40 8.22 -5.26
N ILE A 242 -22.40 9.12 -5.23
CA ILE A 242 -23.81 8.84 -5.49
C ILE A 242 -24.32 9.78 -6.57
N GLY A 243 -24.99 9.26 -7.57
CA GLY A 243 -25.52 10.02 -8.70
C GLY A 243 -24.43 10.34 -9.72
N PHE A 244 -24.06 11.61 -9.87
CA PHE A 244 -23.13 12.09 -10.88
C PHE A 244 -21.81 11.30 -11.01
N GLU A 245 -21.10 11.05 -9.91
CA GLU A 245 -19.83 10.30 -9.95
C GLU A 245 -20.03 8.84 -10.41
N ALA A 246 -21.11 8.20 -9.99
CA ALA A 246 -21.46 6.87 -10.46
C ALA A 246 -21.85 6.84 -11.95
N GLU A 247 -22.48 7.91 -12.45
CA GLU A 247 -22.80 8.05 -13.88
C GLU A 247 -21.55 8.23 -14.74
N ILE A 248 -20.53 8.96 -14.23
CA ILE A 248 -19.22 9.10 -14.92
C ILE A 248 -18.55 7.73 -15.05
N VAL A 249 -18.49 6.98 -13.97
CA VAL A 249 -17.86 5.66 -13.95
C VAL A 249 -18.59 4.67 -14.88
N ASP A 250 -19.92 4.72 -14.88
CA ASP A 250 -20.78 3.88 -15.74
C ASP A 250 -20.59 4.16 -17.24
N ARG A 251 -20.39 5.43 -17.60
CA ARG A 251 -20.23 5.87 -19.01
C ARG A 251 -18.78 5.80 -19.51
N ALA A 252 -17.82 5.75 -18.61
CA ALA A 252 -16.41 5.69 -18.98
C ALA A 252 -16.05 4.30 -19.51
N ASP A 253 -16.16 4.13 -20.84
CA ASP A 253 -15.75 2.92 -21.53
C ASP A 253 -14.24 2.68 -21.36
N ARG A 254 -13.81 1.40 -21.31
CA ARG A 254 -12.40 1.02 -21.14
C ARG A 254 -11.48 1.70 -22.16
N GLU A 255 -11.92 1.81 -23.42
CA GLU A 255 -11.14 2.48 -24.47
C GLU A 255 -10.91 3.98 -24.20
N MET A 256 -11.85 4.66 -23.54
CA MET A 256 -11.74 6.08 -23.21
C MET A 256 -10.83 6.29 -21.99
N LYS A 257 -10.86 5.36 -21.02
CA LYS A 257 -9.94 5.35 -19.86
C LYS A 257 -8.47 5.21 -20.27
N ASP A 258 -8.20 4.32 -21.22
CA ASP A 258 -6.83 4.02 -21.67
C ASP A 258 -6.25 5.14 -22.55
N ARG A 259 -7.09 5.88 -23.26
CA ARG A 259 -6.65 6.89 -24.26
C ARG A 259 -6.47 8.29 -23.70
N TRP A 260 -7.25 8.69 -22.70
CA TRP A 260 -7.31 10.06 -22.18
C TRP A 260 -6.99 10.16 -20.67
N GLY A 261 -6.85 9.03 -19.97
CA GLY A 261 -6.51 9.00 -18.56
C GLY A 261 -7.39 9.89 -17.66
N PRO A 262 -6.83 10.58 -16.66
CA PRO A 262 -7.58 11.43 -15.73
C PRO A 262 -8.39 12.55 -16.40
N LEU A 263 -7.93 13.06 -17.55
CA LEU A 263 -8.64 14.09 -18.31
C LEU A 263 -9.98 13.60 -18.87
N ALA A 264 -10.09 12.29 -19.17
CA ALA A 264 -11.37 11.71 -19.62
C ALA A 264 -12.45 11.83 -18.53
N TYR A 265 -12.10 11.64 -17.27
CA TYR A 265 -13.02 11.81 -16.14
C TYR A 265 -13.50 13.25 -16.01
N ILE A 266 -12.60 14.23 -16.13
CA ILE A 266 -12.94 15.65 -16.05
C ILE A 266 -13.86 16.05 -17.21
N LEU A 267 -13.52 15.66 -18.43
CA LEU A 267 -14.32 15.99 -19.63
C LEU A 267 -15.68 15.29 -19.65
N SER A 268 -15.71 13.99 -19.28
CA SER A 268 -16.98 13.25 -19.13
C SER A 268 -17.83 13.84 -18.02
N GLY A 269 -17.19 14.29 -16.94
CA GLY A 269 -17.82 14.99 -15.83
C GLY A 269 -18.53 16.27 -16.27
N ILE A 270 -17.86 17.13 -17.04
CA ILE A 270 -18.45 18.40 -17.52
C ILE A 270 -19.68 18.15 -18.39
N GLN A 271 -19.66 17.15 -19.27
CA GLN A 271 -20.80 16.80 -20.10
C GLN A 271 -21.95 16.17 -19.31
N SER A 272 -21.64 15.30 -18.36
CA SER A 272 -22.63 14.54 -17.60
C SER A 272 -23.31 15.34 -16.50
N PHE A 273 -22.63 16.33 -15.90
CA PHE A 273 -23.18 17.13 -14.80
C PHE A 273 -24.42 17.94 -15.21
N GLY A 274 -24.44 18.46 -16.45
CA GLY A 274 -25.59 19.16 -17.00
C GLY A 274 -26.77 18.25 -17.39
N GLU A 275 -26.54 16.93 -17.47
CA GLU A 275 -27.53 15.91 -17.81
C GLU A 275 -27.99 15.08 -16.61
N SER A 276 -27.25 15.19 -15.47
CA SER A 276 -27.54 14.44 -14.25
C SER A 276 -28.95 14.74 -13.74
N GLN A 277 -29.76 13.70 -13.58
CA GLN A 277 -31.12 13.83 -13.06
C GLN A 277 -31.04 14.07 -11.54
N GLN A 278 -31.65 15.15 -11.09
CA GLN A 278 -31.84 15.40 -9.69
C GLN A 278 -32.71 14.32 -9.05
N PHE A 279 -32.41 14.04 -7.80
CA PHE A 279 -33.11 13.07 -6.95
C PHE A 279 -33.36 13.66 -5.56
N ASP A 280 -34.39 13.17 -4.90
CA ASP A 280 -34.64 13.49 -3.52
C ASP A 280 -33.75 12.61 -2.64
N ALA A 281 -33.02 13.24 -1.71
CA ALA A 281 -32.10 12.56 -0.81
C ALA A 281 -32.48 12.84 0.65
N GLU A 282 -32.56 11.75 1.42
CA GLU A 282 -32.61 11.77 2.87
C GLU A 282 -31.22 11.42 3.40
N ILE A 283 -30.64 12.33 4.16
CA ILE A 283 -29.32 12.21 4.75
C ILE A 283 -29.44 12.20 6.26
N GLU A 284 -28.98 11.13 6.89
CA GLU A 284 -28.93 10.98 8.32
C GLU A 284 -27.48 11.06 8.81
N ILE A 285 -27.21 11.99 9.72
CA ILE A 285 -25.91 12.21 10.36
C ILE A 285 -26.15 12.36 11.87
N GLU A 286 -25.53 11.53 12.68
CA GLU A 286 -25.63 11.55 14.14
C GLU A 286 -27.10 11.53 14.67
N GLY A 287 -28.00 10.87 13.90
CA GLY A 287 -29.43 10.80 14.22
C GLY A 287 -30.25 12.00 13.75
N GLU A 288 -29.63 13.04 13.18
CA GLU A 288 -30.35 14.12 12.51
C GLU A 288 -30.63 13.76 11.05
N VAL A 289 -31.91 13.84 10.67
CA VAL A 289 -32.36 13.59 9.29
C VAL A 289 -32.60 14.89 8.57
N ARG A 290 -32.01 15.02 7.38
CA ARG A 290 -32.21 16.18 6.47
C ARG A 290 -32.65 15.72 5.10
N ASN A 291 -33.73 16.31 4.62
CA ASN A 291 -34.23 16.08 3.27
C ASN A 291 -33.80 17.20 2.35
N LEU A 292 -33.25 16.86 1.20
CA LEU A 292 -32.77 17.82 0.21
C LEU A 292 -32.86 17.23 -1.21
N ARG A 293 -32.76 18.10 -2.21
CA ARG A 293 -32.72 17.70 -3.60
C ARG A 293 -31.31 17.88 -4.15
N SER A 294 -30.74 16.81 -4.71
CA SER A 294 -29.34 16.78 -5.14
C SER A 294 -29.17 16.13 -6.52
N GLY A 295 -28.13 16.51 -7.22
CA GLY A 295 -27.66 15.83 -8.42
C GLY A 295 -26.43 14.94 -8.17
N ALA A 296 -25.73 15.17 -7.04
CA ALA A 296 -24.52 14.45 -6.70
C ALA A 296 -24.22 14.53 -5.19
N ILE A 297 -23.81 13.42 -4.61
CA ILE A 297 -23.32 13.35 -3.23
C ILE A 297 -22.01 12.59 -3.27
N THR A 298 -20.96 13.16 -2.69
CA THR A 298 -19.65 12.53 -2.51
C THR A 298 -19.29 12.51 -1.05
N ILE A 299 -18.87 11.35 -0.56
CA ILE A 299 -18.38 11.11 0.80
C ILE A 299 -16.94 10.65 0.67
N ALA A 300 -15.99 11.50 1.03
CA ALA A 300 -14.56 11.28 0.80
C ALA A 300 -13.78 11.12 2.10
N ASN A 301 -12.91 10.13 2.14
CA ASN A 301 -11.83 10.01 3.11
C ASN A 301 -10.57 10.72 2.57
N LEU A 302 -10.25 10.47 1.29
CA LEU A 302 -9.20 11.16 0.55
C LEU A 302 -9.80 11.76 -0.73
N ALA A 303 -9.36 12.98 -1.09
CA ALA A 303 -9.80 13.67 -2.28
C ALA A 303 -8.82 13.49 -3.44
N PRO A 304 -8.99 12.45 -4.29
CA PRO A 304 -8.11 12.28 -5.44
C PRO A 304 -8.35 13.40 -6.46
N PRO A 305 -7.31 13.81 -7.22
CA PRO A 305 -7.46 14.86 -8.24
C PRO A 305 -8.47 14.52 -9.33
N THR A 306 -8.86 13.26 -9.45
CA THR A 306 -9.86 12.75 -10.40
C THR A 306 -11.30 13.00 -9.95
N SER A 307 -11.56 13.25 -8.67
CA SER A 307 -12.88 13.60 -8.16
C SER A 307 -13.00 15.09 -7.91
N ILE A 308 -13.75 15.77 -8.77
CA ILE A 308 -14.01 17.21 -8.69
C ILE A 308 -14.81 17.56 -7.43
N LEU A 309 -15.81 16.72 -7.09
CA LEU A 309 -16.65 16.94 -5.93
C LEU A 309 -15.87 16.75 -4.62
N ALA A 310 -15.03 15.72 -4.53
CA ALA A 310 -14.19 15.51 -3.36
C ALA A 310 -13.18 16.66 -3.16
N GLN A 311 -12.68 17.26 -4.24
CA GLN A 311 -11.78 18.43 -4.18
C GLN A 311 -12.48 19.71 -3.70
N GLY A 312 -13.80 19.74 -3.60
CA GLY A 312 -14.58 20.91 -3.20
C GLY A 312 -14.29 21.41 -1.78
N PHE A 313 -13.71 20.58 -0.90
CA PHE A 313 -13.24 20.96 0.43
C PHE A 313 -11.88 21.68 0.45
N GLY A 314 -11.13 21.68 -0.66
CA GLY A 314 -9.75 22.11 -0.70
C GLY A 314 -8.81 20.98 -0.28
N GLU A 315 -8.04 21.16 0.79
CA GLU A 315 -7.16 20.12 1.32
C GLU A 315 -7.94 19.23 2.30
N THR A 316 -8.04 17.91 2.02
CA THR A 316 -8.67 16.94 2.94
C THR A 316 -7.72 16.63 4.09
N ILE A 317 -8.29 16.40 5.28
CA ILE A 317 -7.55 15.98 6.47
C ILE A 317 -7.74 14.48 6.62
N PRO A 318 -6.72 13.66 6.32
CA PRO A 318 -6.92 12.22 6.21
C PRO A 318 -6.84 11.46 7.55
N ASP A 319 -6.74 12.15 8.69
CA ASP A 319 -6.44 11.58 10.00
C ASP A 319 -7.18 12.24 11.17
N ASP A 320 -8.32 12.88 10.91
CA ASP A 320 -9.12 13.57 11.93
C ASP A 320 -10.38 12.79 12.38
N GLY A 321 -10.58 11.57 11.87
CA GLY A 321 -11.70 10.70 12.19
C GLY A 321 -13.01 11.09 11.53
N LEU A 322 -12.98 11.95 10.50
CA LEU A 322 -14.16 12.46 9.81
C LEU A 322 -14.06 12.24 8.30
N LEU A 323 -15.21 12.07 7.68
CA LEU A 323 -15.38 12.01 6.23
C LEU A 323 -15.89 13.36 5.72
N GLU A 324 -15.32 13.84 4.64
CA GLU A 324 -15.77 15.03 3.95
C GLU A 324 -16.97 14.71 3.06
N VAL A 325 -18.10 15.38 3.30
CA VAL A 325 -19.34 15.18 2.53
C VAL A 325 -19.64 16.42 1.70
N THR A 326 -19.64 16.25 0.39
CA THR A 326 -20.01 17.31 -0.58
C THR A 326 -21.31 16.95 -1.26
N ILE A 327 -22.27 17.86 -1.23
CA ILE A 327 -23.61 17.69 -1.82
C ILE A 327 -23.84 18.81 -2.82
N GLY A 328 -24.07 18.44 -4.07
CA GLY A 328 -24.45 19.38 -5.13
C GLY A 328 -25.97 19.59 -5.16
N ALA A 329 -26.44 20.74 -4.67
CA ALA A 329 -27.86 21.08 -4.54
C ALA A 329 -28.34 22.08 -5.63
N THR A 330 -27.80 22.00 -6.83
CA THR A 330 -28.10 22.95 -7.91
C THR A 330 -29.52 22.78 -8.47
N LYS A 331 -30.21 23.89 -8.69
CA LYS A 331 -31.61 23.90 -9.17
C LYS A 331 -31.77 23.89 -10.69
N ASN A 332 -30.77 24.33 -11.45
CA ASN A 332 -30.81 24.50 -12.89
C ASN A 332 -29.53 24.06 -13.58
N ARG A 333 -29.65 23.60 -14.86
CA ARG A 333 -28.50 23.13 -15.67
C ARG A 333 -27.35 24.16 -15.78
N LEU A 334 -27.69 25.47 -15.95
CA LEU A 334 -26.68 26.53 -16.01
C LEU A 334 -25.93 26.70 -14.68
N GLN A 335 -26.64 26.62 -13.54
CA GLN A 335 -26.02 26.66 -12.21
C GLN A 335 -25.12 25.42 -11.96
N SER A 336 -25.52 24.25 -12.46
CA SER A 336 -24.72 23.06 -12.38
C SER A 336 -23.38 23.18 -13.11
N ILE A 337 -23.37 23.72 -14.32
CA ILE A 337 -22.17 23.96 -15.14
C ILE A 337 -21.24 24.98 -14.44
N ASP A 338 -21.82 26.06 -13.92
CA ASP A 338 -21.09 27.12 -13.25
C ASP A 338 -20.53 26.64 -11.88
N ALA A 339 -21.29 25.81 -11.14
CA ALA A 339 -20.82 25.15 -9.94
C ALA A 339 -19.62 24.23 -10.23
N LEU A 340 -19.71 23.42 -11.28
CA LEU A 340 -18.62 22.52 -11.69
C LEU A 340 -17.37 23.31 -12.09
N ALA A 341 -17.51 24.39 -12.87
CA ALA A 341 -16.39 25.24 -13.24
C ALA A 341 -15.72 25.88 -12.02
N SER A 342 -16.51 26.30 -11.03
CA SER A 342 -16.01 26.83 -9.75
C SER A 342 -15.24 25.77 -8.96
N MET A 343 -15.76 24.53 -8.90
CA MET A 343 -15.10 23.41 -8.21
C MET A 343 -13.80 22.98 -8.90
N VAL A 344 -13.79 22.96 -10.25
CA VAL A 344 -12.55 22.71 -11.01
C VAL A 344 -11.49 23.79 -10.71
N GLY A 345 -11.91 25.06 -10.69
CA GLY A 345 -11.02 26.17 -10.32
C GLY A 345 -10.47 26.03 -8.89
N ALA A 346 -11.33 25.69 -7.93
CA ALA A 346 -10.95 25.45 -6.53
C ALA A 346 -9.99 24.24 -6.40
N ALA A 347 -10.25 23.15 -7.10
CA ALA A 347 -9.39 21.95 -7.12
C ALA A 347 -7.98 22.27 -7.66
N ILE A 348 -7.89 23.08 -8.72
CA ILE A 348 -6.60 23.49 -9.31
C ILE A 348 -5.82 24.39 -8.33
N LEU A 349 -6.53 25.32 -7.66
CA LEU A 349 -5.92 26.26 -6.71
C LEU A 349 -5.78 25.70 -5.30
N LYS A 350 -6.28 24.47 -5.03
CA LYS A 350 -6.37 23.86 -3.70
C LYS A 350 -7.04 24.79 -2.67
N THR A 351 -8.13 25.41 -3.07
CA THR A 351 -8.93 26.32 -2.24
C THR A 351 -10.34 25.79 -2.07
N GLU A 352 -11.03 26.21 -1.01
CA GLU A 352 -12.42 25.84 -0.79
C GLU A 352 -13.36 26.55 -1.78
N THR A 353 -14.38 25.81 -2.23
CA THR A 353 -15.46 26.39 -3.04
C THR A 353 -16.50 27.02 -2.11
N GLN A 354 -16.70 28.34 -2.20
CA GLN A 354 -17.74 29.06 -1.43
C GLN A 354 -18.93 29.36 -2.34
N ARG A 355 -19.96 28.50 -2.29
CA ARG A 355 -21.19 28.64 -3.06
C ARG A 355 -22.40 28.14 -2.27
N ASP A 356 -23.53 28.82 -2.39
CA ASP A 356 -24.78 28.45 -1.70
C ASP A 356 -25.46 27.18 -2.24
N ASP A 357 -25.10 26.75 -3.45
CA ASP A 357 -25.60 25.54 -4.11
C ASP A 357 -24.72 24.29 -3.88
N ILE A 358 -23.69 24.41 -3.04
CA ILE A 358 -22.82 23.31 -2.61
C ILE A 358 -22.83 23.26 -1.08
N ILE A 359 -23.39 22.19 -0.55
CA ILE A 359 -23.41 21.94 0.91
C ILE A 359 -22.20 21.07 1.23
N ARG A 360 -21.43 21.49 2.23
CA ARG A 360 -20.27 20.77 2.75
C ARG A 360 -20.44 20.52 4.23
N LEU A 361 -20.13 19.33 4.65
CA LEU A 361 -20.17 18.94 6.06
C LEU A 361 -19.18 17.80 6.31
N ARG A 362 -18.91 17.53 7.56
CA ARG A 362 -18.07 16.43 8.01
C ARG A 362 -18.85 15.53 8.93
N ALA A 363 -18.63 14.24 8.82
CA ALA A 363 -19.33 13.25 9.64
C ALA A 363 -18.45 12.02 9.87
N SER A 364 -18.53 11.42 11.04
CA SER A 364 -17.93 10.11 11.32
C SER A 364 -18.78 8.97 10.72
N ARG A 365 -20.10 9.19 10.61
CA ARG A 365 -21.06 8.26 10.04
C ARG A 365 -22.17 8.99 9.31
N ILE A 366 -22.50 8.50 8.13
CA ILE A 366 -23.56 9.06 7.31
C ILE A 366 -24.37 7.94 6.63
N ARG A 367 -25.68 8.10 6.62
CA ARG A 367 -26.60 7.25 5.85
C ARG A 367 -27.29 8.09 4.80
N VAL A 368 -27.34 7.56 3.58
CA VAL A 368 -27.97 8.24 2.43
C VAL A 368 -29.01 7.33 1.80
N THR A 369 -30.23 7.79 1.76
CA THR A 369 -31.35 7.18 1.02
C THR A 369 -31.76 8.12 -0.11
N THR A 370 -32.09 7.61 -1.29
CA THR A 370 -32.53 8.45 -2.42
C THR A 370 -33.78 7.92 -3.06
N ASP A 371 -34.59 8.84 -3.59
CA ASP A 371 -35.77 8.54 -4.43
C ASP A 371 -35.66 9.30 -5.75
N PRO A 372 -35.60 8.59 -6.89
CA PRO A 372 -35.44 7.13 -7.02
C PRO A 372 -34.05 6.64 -6.55
N PRO A 373 -33.88 5.33 -6.27
CA PRO A 373 -32.57 4.76 -5.93
C PRO A 373 -31.51 5.11 -6.96
N ARG A 374 -30.32 5.53 -6.50
CA ARG A 374 -29.20 5.95 -7.36
C ARG A 374 -28.05 4.98 -7.28
N LYS A 375 -27.32 4.81 -8.39
CA LYS A 375 -26.08 4.03 -8.43
C LYS A 375 -25.06 4.61 -7.44
N VAL A 376 -24.31 3.73 -6.83
CA VAL A 376 -23.25 4.03 -5.88
C VAL A 376 -21.94 3.51 -6.41
N VAL A 377 -20.93 4.35 -6.40
CA VAL A 377 -19.55 4.01 -6.72
C VAL A 377 -18.70 4.10 -5.46
N VAL A 378 -17.84 3.11 -5.24
CA VAL A 378 -16.83 3.07 -4.16
C VAL A 378 -15.47 2.89 -4.78
N ASP A 379 -14.56 3.81 -4.52
CA ASP A 379 -13.16 3.79 -5.03
C ASP A 379 -13.05 3.53 -6.55
N GLY A 380 -14.09 3.95 -7.33
CA GLY A 380 -14.14 3.79 -8.78
C GLY A 380 -14.87 2.53 -9.27
N GLU A 381 -15.47 1.74 -8.38
CA GLU A 381 -16.26 0.55 -8.73
C GLU A 381 -17.73 0.73 -8.35
N ILE A 382 -18.66 0.35 -9.25
CA ILE A 382 -20.09 0.40 -8.97
C ILE A 382 -20.46 -0.80 -8.09
N ILE A 383 -20.99 -0.51 -6.88
CA ILE A 383 -21.33 -1.54 -5.89
C ILE A 383 -22.83 -1.84 -5.78
N GLY A 384 -23.68 -1.07 -6.43
CA GLY A 384 -25.13 -1.20 -6.37
C GLY A 384 -25.85 0.14 -6.35
N THR A 385 -26.91 0.24 -5.55
CA THR A 385 -27.73 1.45 -5.42
C THR A 385 -27.94 1.82 -3.96
N THR A 386 -28.35 3.08 -3.71
CA THR A 386 -28.83 3.53 -2.39
C THR A 386 -29.99 2.65 -1.90
N PRO A 387 -30.20 2.49 -0.57
CA PRO A 387 -29.52 3.21 0.52
C PRO A 387 -28.11 2.71 0.80
N VAL A 388 -27.26 3.64 1.26
CA VAL A 388 -25.91 3.32 1.73
C VAL A 388 -25.65 3.94 3.09
N GLU A 389 -24.83 3.25 3.85
CA GLU A 389 -24.28 3.73 5.12
C GLU A 389 -22.75 3.71 5.03
N VAL A 390 -22.14 4.86 5.34
CA VAL A 390 -20.68 5.04 5.31
C VAL A 390 -20.22 5.44 6.70
N GLU A 391 -19.27 4.69 7.25
CA GLU A 391 -18.70 4.90 8.58
C GLU A 391 -17.18 5.04 8.49
N CYS A 392 -16.64 6.10 9.08
CA CYS A 392 -15.20 6.32 9.22
C CYS A 392 -14.60 5.31 10.19
N ILE A 393 -13.43 4.80 9.84
CA ILE A 393 -12.55 4.03 10.72
C ILE A 393 -11.35 4.92 11.00
N PRO A 394 -11.33 5.62 12.15
CA PRO A 394 -10.24 6.55 12.47
C PRO A 394 -8.90 5.82 12.54
N GLN A 395 -7.89 6.39 11.89
CA GLN A 395 -6.53 5.85 11.83
C GLN A 395 -6.48 4.36 11.43
N GLY A 396 -7.44 3.96 10.58
CA GLY A 396 -7.64 2.55 10.23
C GLY A 396 -6.53 1.94 9.37
N LEU A 397 -5.74 2.75 8.68
CA LEU A 397 -4.71 2.29 7.75
C LEU A 397 -3.39 3.01 7.97
N ASN A 398 -2.32 2.25 8.23
CA ASN A 398 -0.95 2.78 8.21
C ASN A 398 -0.41 2.82 6.78
N VAL A 399 0.15 3.97 6.35
CA VAL A 399 0.71 4.13 5.00
C VAL A 399 2.11 4.76 5.05
N ILE A 400 2.96 4.42 4.08
CA ILE A 400 4.22 5.13 3.85
C ILE A 400 3.96 6.24 2.81
N ALA A 401 4.08 7.49 3.24
CA ALA A 401 3.85 8.66 2.39
C ALA A 401 5.09 9.59 2.39
N PRO A 402 5.23 10.48 1.39
CA PRO A 402 6.25 11.51 1.43
C PRO A 402 6.15 12.32 2.72
N MET A 403 7.30 12.69 3.29
CA MET A 403 7.30 13.61 4.42
C MET A 403 6.56 14.88 4.02
N ALA A 404 5.59 15.31 4.83
CA ALA A 404 4.98 16.62 4.65
C ALA A 404 6.11 17.65 4.58
N ARG A 405 6.11 18.52 3.56
CA ARG A 405 7.02 19.64 3.52
C ARG A 405 6.64 20.55 4.69
N GLY A 406 7.21 20.27 5.86
CA GLY A 406 7.15 21.21 6.97
C GLY A 406 7.70 22.53 6.49
N ASN A 407 7.08 23.64 6.91
CA ASN A 407 7.64 24.97 6.74
C ASN A 407 9.12 24.89 7.15
N VAL A 408 10.00 24.97 6.17
CA VAL A 408 11.42 25.20 6.43
C VAL A 408 11.45 26.54 7.13
N LEU A 409 11.57 26.52 8.44
CA LEU A 409 11.91 27.71 9.19
C LEU A 409 13.27 28.15 8.63
N ASN A 410 13.25 29.18 7.79
CA ASN A 410 14.45 29.88 7.41
C ASN A 410 15.09 30.43 8.69
N TRP A 411 16.22 29.84 9.08
CA TRP A 411 17.15 30.39 10.05
C TRP A 411 18.02 31.43 9.37
#